data_c6c6de66d26567d4c03916acc5d58ac0
#
_entry.id   c6c6de66d26567d4c03916acc5d58ac0
#
_cell.length_a   1.000
_cell.length_b   1.000
_cell.length_c   1.000
_cell.angle_alpha   90.00
_cell.angle_beta   90.00
_cell.angle_gamma   90.00
#
_symmetry.space_group_name_H-M   'P 1'
#
loop_
_entity.id
_entity.type
_entity.pdbx_description
1 polymer ?
#
loop_
_entity_poly.entity_id
_entity_poly.type
_entity_poly.pdbx_seq_one_letter_code
_entity_poly.pdbx_strand_id
1 'polypeptide(L)'
;MSRYDGLIIPRSYSEYINKTDAATLRQALQLPNVMDSTPTENSNRPVRSGGIYTALAGKQPTLTFDTIPTEGSNNPVESGGVFNALATKQDTLTLDSKPTKGSNNPVSSGGLYTALGAMFIHNIPRLVPKDITAYITDGTFWKRLAGTDGYALFEDIYIGDYFKMSRPISAYERTGQYQTTGSQYVTIAGLDTMMNNGDQGGVNYHHAVMVAGQGFGGLQHFGRSRMNATSTTEGGYKASEMNRLVLGEVTSTGSTAADATINQQLYAEFGSHLKTTRELVSNAINATGYNRFGGATGCASGWEWISAQAILMSEIEAYGSIVWSSSGIDTGNANRQLPLFAFSKQAQNNRSAYWWLKDIASDVNFCRADDYGYAAYNVASNEENCVRPRFIIA
;
A
#
# COMPACT_ATOMS: atom_id res chain seq x y z
N MET A 1 -19.31 -28.60 4.05
CA MET A 1 -18.27 -28.56 5.09
C MET A 1 -16.99 -28.10 4.44
N SER A 2 -16.75 -26.83 4.44
CA SER A 2 -15.52 -26.26 3.90
C SER A 2 -14.62 -25.90 5.08
N ARG A 3 -13.52 -26.58 5.19
CA ARG A 3 -12.49 -26.32 6.19
C ARG A 3 -11.62 -25.18 5.69
N TYR A 4 -11.87 -23.99 6.17
CA TYR A 4 -10.89 -22.92 6.30
C TYR A 4 -10.81 -22.47 7.75
N ASP A 5 -10.74 -23.44 8.65
CA ASP A 5 -10.31 -23.19 10.01
C ASP A 5 -8.79 -23.03 9.98
N GLY A 6 -8.31 -21.81 10.17
CA GLY A 6 -6.93 -21.65 10.55
C GLY A 6 -6.10 -20.51 9.98
N LEU A 7 -6.64 -19.59 9.19
CA LEU A 7 -5.91 -18.36 8.97
C LEU A 7 -6.50 -17.24 9.87
N ILE A 8 -6.20 -17.34 11.15
CA ILE A 8 -6.33 -16.19 12.03
C ILE A 8 -5.25 -15.22 11.60
N ILE A 9 -5.64 -14.25 10.76
CA ILE A 9 -4.82 -13.05 10.57
C ILE A 9 -4.67 -12.43 11.95
N PRO A 10 -3.48 -12.33 12.52
CA PRO A 10 -3.33 -11.75 13.85
C PRO A 10 -3.84 -10.31 13.78
N ARG A 11 -4.93 -10.02 14.44
CA ARG A 11 -5.22 -8.66 14.87
C ARG A 11 -3.96 -8.13 15.53
N SER A 12 -3.65 -6.86 15.32
CA SER A 12 -2.40 -6.29 15.84
C SER A 12 -2.15 -6.76 17.28
N TYR A 13 -0.93 -7.12 17.57
CA TYR A 13 -0.54 -7.68 18.89
C TYR A 13 -1.06 -6.83 20.05
N SER A 14 -1.24 -5.53 19.84
CA SER A 14 -1.79 -4.59 20.81
C SER A 14 -3.29 -4.80 21.10
N GLU A 15 -4.10 -5.22 20.12
CA GLU A 15 -5.53 -5.50 20.33
C GLU A 15 -5.73 -6.80 21.13
N TYR A 16 -4.84 -7.76 20.96
CA TYR A 16 -4.90 -9.02 21.69
C TYR A 16 -4.54 -8.84 23.18
N ILE A 17 -3.55 -7.99 23.45
CA ILE A 17 -3.10 -7.69 24.82
C ILE A 17 -4.10 -6.80 25.57
N ASN A 18 -4.76 -5.88 24.89
CA ASN A 18 -5.66 -4.91 25.54
C ASN A 18 -7.07 -5.43 25.82
N LYS A 19 -7.49 -6.56 25.24
CA LYS A 19 -8.84 -7.10 25.41
C LYS A 19 -8.90 -8.40 26.18
N THR A 20 -7.77 -9.01 26.47
CA THR A 20 -7.73 -10.28 27.18
C THR A 20 -7.29 -10.00 28.60
N ASP A 21 -8.18 -10.23 29.56
CA ASP A 21 -7.79 -10.14 30.97
C ASP A 21 -6.68 -11.15 31.27
N ALA A 22 -5.92 -10.90 32.34
CA ALA A 22 -4.79 -11.72 32.71
C ALA A 22 -5.17 -13.19 32.97
N ALA A 23 -6.43 -13.46 33.29
CA ALA A 23 -6.94 -14.81 33.53
C ALA A 23 -7.10 -15.58 32.21
N THR A 24 -7.70 -14.94 31.19
CA THR A 24 -7.91 -15.52 29.84
C THR A 24 -6.56 -15.77 29.15
N LEU A 25 -5.60 -14.84 29.27
CA LEU A 25 -4.26 -15.02 28.71
C LEU A 25 -3.51 -16.18 29.38
N ARG A 26 -3.60 -16.30 30.70
CA ARG A 26 -3.01 -17.42 31.44
C ARG A 26 -3.60 -18.75 31.02
N GLN A 27 -4.91 -18.82 30.79
CA GLN A 27 -5.60 -20.04 30.35
C GLN A 27 -5.17 -20.43 28.93
N ALA A 28 -5.09 -19.47 28.00
CA ALA A 28 -4.65 -19.69 26.62
C ALA A 28 -3.20 -20.17 26.53
N LEU A 29 -2.34 -19.67 27.41
CA LEU A 29 -0.91 -20.05 27.50
C LEU A 29 -0.69 -21.27 28.39
N GLN A 30 -1.74 -21.89 28.93
CA GLN A 30 -1.68 -23.00 29.87
C GLN A 30 -0.80 -22.68 31.10
N LEU A 31 -0.74 -21.41 31.51
CA LEU A 31 0.02 -21.00 32.66
C LEU A 31 -0.75 -21.38 33.95
N PRO A 32 -0.07 -21.92 34.95
CA PRO A 32 -0.74 -22.34 36.17
C PRO A 32 -1.39 -21.13 36.89
N ASN A 33 -2.65 -21.31 37.28
CA ASN A 33 -3.42 -20.28 38.00
C ASN A 33 -2.96 -20.09 39.45
N VAL A 34 -2.20 -21.01 39.95
CA VAL A 34 -1.71 -21.02 41.33
C VAL A 34 -0.22 -21.11 41.31
N MET A 35 0.42 -20.18 41.98
CA MET A 35 1.85 -20.20 42.24
C MET A 35 2.07 -20.56 43.70
N ASP A 36 3.05 -21.36 43.93
CA ASP A 36 3.47 -21.65 45.32
C ASP A 36 4.14 -20.41 45.95
N SER A 37 3.82 -20.15 47.20
CA SER A 37 4.42 -19.04 47.94
C SER A 37 5.89 -19.29 48.30
N THR A 38 6.26 -20.57 48.43
CA THR A 38 7.62 -21.05 48.69
C THR A 38 7.91 -22.30 47.85
N PRO A 39 9.16 -22.59 47.53
CA PRO A 39 9.51 -23.87 46.92
C PRO A 39 9.00 -25.04 47.77
N THR A 40 8.20 -25.91 47.16
CA THR A 40 7.57 -27.07 47.84
C THR A 40 8.02 -28.34 47.13
N GLU A 41 8.44 -29.30 47.91
CA GLU A 41 8.92 -30.60 47.41
C GLU A 41 7.80 -31.28 46.60
N ASN A 42 8.15 -31.82 45.42
CA ASN A 42 7.27 -32.50 44.48
C ASN A 42 6.13 -31.61 43.89
N SER A 43 6.19 -30.27 44.06
CA SER A 43 5.27 -29.35 43.36
C SER A 43 5.75 -29.05 41.94
N ASN A 44 4.83 -29.19 40.98
CA ASN A 44 5.06 -28.78 39.59
C ASN A 44 4.60 -27.33 39.32
N ARG A 45 4.25 -26.57 40.37
CA ARG A 45 3.76 -25.19 40.22
C ARG A 45 4.95 -24.20 40.20
N PRO A 46 4.81 -23.10 39.42
CA PRO A 46 5.76 -22.01 39.54
C PRO A 46 5.76 -21.42 40.95
N VAL A 47 6.91 -20.99 41.42
CA VAL A 47 7.07 -20.34 42.72
C VAL A 47 7.12 -18.84 42.55
N ARG A 48 6.48 -18.05 43.41
CA ARG A 48 6.61 -16.60 43.43
C ARG A 48 8.05 -16.19 43.68
N SER A 49 8.50 -15.15 43.00
CA SER A 49 9.91 -14.65 43.15
C SER A 49 10.25 -14.29 44.60
N GLY A 50 9.31 -13.75 45.38
CA GLY A 50 9.50 -13.51 46.81
C GLY A 50 9.66 -14.78 47.62
N GLY A 51 8.99 -15.87 47.24
CA GLY A 51 9.18 -17.18 47.89
C GLY A 51 10.54 -17.79 47.63
N ILE A 52 11.02 -17.63 46.41
CA ILE A 52 12.40 -18.03 46.04
C ILE A 52 13.41 -17.19 46.81
N TYR A 53 13.20 -15.88 46.88
CA TYR A 53 14.07 -14.95 47.62
C TYR A 53 14.18 -15.37 49.09
N THR A 54 13.03 -15.63 49.76
CA THR A 54 13.00 -16.05 51.17
C THR A 54 13.66 -17.42 51.40
N ALA A 55 13.41 -18.38 50.49
CA ALA A 55 14.01 -19.70 50.56
C ALA A 55 15.53 -19.66 50.35
N LEU A 56 15.99 -18.80 49.43
CA LEU A 56 17.40 -18.57 49.15
C LEU A 56 18.07 -17.76 50.27
N ALA A 57 17.39 -16.78 50.87
CA ALA A 57 17.94 -15.99 52.00
C ALA A 57 18.29 -16.90 53.20
N GLY A 58 17.49 -17.96 53.43
CA GLY A 58 17.80 -18.97 54.44
C GLY A 58 19.00 -19.86 54.09
N LYS A 59 19.40 -19.89 52.82
CA LYS A 59 20.61 -20.64 52.34
C LYS A 59 21.84 -19.79 52.23
N GLN A 60 21.69 -18.48 52.20
CA GLN A 60 22.75 -17.49 51.90
C GLN A 60 23.88 -17.44 52.93
N PRO A 61 23.69 -17.68 54.24
CA PRO A 61 24.81 -17.67 55.17
C PRO A 61 25.86 -18.78 54.95
N THR A 62 25.48 -19.79 54.14
CA THR A 62 26.34 -20.94 53.85
C THR A 62 26.90 -20.95 52.43
N LEU A 63 26.53 -19.97 51.60
CA LEU A 63 27.01 -19.87 50.24
C LEU A 63 28.12 -18.82 50.14
N THR A 64 29.29 -19.23 49.67
CA THR A 64 30.33 -18.32 49.24
C THR A 64 30.03 -17.94 47.79
N PHE A 65 29.92 -16.65 47.52
CA PHE A 65 29.69 -16.13 46.17
C PHE A 65 30.98 -15.61 45.57
N ASP A 66 31.19 -15.89 44.32
CA ASP A 66 32.24 -15.21 43.55
C ASP A 66 31.73 -13.84 43.11
N THR A 67 32.53 -12.80 43.24
CA THR A 67 32.19 -11.44 42.83
C THR A 67 32.23 -11.27 41.33
N ILE A 68 32.90 -12.15 40.61
CA ILE A 68 32.92 -12.24 39.14
C ILE A 68 32.88 -13.69 38.71
N PRO A 69 32.39 -14.03 37.50
CA PRO A 69 32.54 -15.38 36.95
C PRO A 69 34.00 -15.78 36.89
N THR A 70 34.37 -16.86 37.59
CA THR A 70 35.75 -17.33 37.71
C THR A 70 35.84 -18.73 37.12
N GLU A 71 36.80 -18.93 36.22
CA GLU A 71 37.03 -20.25 35.60
C GLU A 71 37.38 -21.30 36.66
N GLY A 72 36.69 -22.44 36.59
CA GLY A 72 36.88 -23.56 37.50
C GLY A 72 36.26 -23.39 38.90
N SER A 73 35.61 -22.26 39.21
CA SER A 73 34.88 -22.10 40.47
C SER A 73 33.53 -22.81 40.42
N ASN A 74 33.15 -23.44 41.52
CA ASN A 74 31.82 -24.03 41.74
C ASN A 74 30.90 -23.13 42.58
N ASN A 75 31.38 -21.94 42.95
CA ASN A 75 30.60 -20.99 43.73
C ASN A 75 29.52 -20.27 42.83
N PRO A 76 28.36 -19.95 43.40
CA PRO A 76 27.45 -19.04 42.75
C PRO A 76 28.12 -17.68 42.52
N VAL A 77 27.77 -17.02 41.45
CA VAL A 77 28.28 -15.67 41.13
C VAL A 77 27.28 -14.61 41.59
N GLU A 78 27.77 -13.51 42.16
CA GLU A 78 26.94 -12.35 42.46
C GLU A 78 26.34 -11.79 41.18
N SER A 79 25.05 -11.39 41.21
CA SER A 79 24.36 -10.84 40.05
C SER A 79 25.05 -9.59 39.46
N GLY A 80 25.64 -8.75 40.32
CA GLY A 80 26.47 -7.62 39.92
C GLY A 80 27.73 -8.04 39.15
N GLY A 81 28.36 -9.14 39.54
CA GLY A 81 29.51 -9.70 38.83
C GLY A 81 29.12 -10.21 37.42
N VAL A 82 27.97 -10.89 37.32
CA VAL A 82 27.45 -11.31 36.02
C VAL A 82 27.09 -10.10 35.16
N PHE A 83 26.44 -9.09 35.74
CA PHE A 83 26.10 -7.85 35.02
C PHE A 83 27.37 -7.18 34.48
N ASN A 84 28.39 -6.99 35.31
CA ASN A 84 29.65 -6.36 34.90
C ASN A 84 30.39 -7.20 33.84
N ALA A 85 30.42 -8.54 33.99
CA ALA A 85 31.03 -9.41 33.01
C ALA A 85 30.30 -9.42 31.67
N LEU A 86 28.97 -9.31 31.69
CA LEU A 86 28.13 -9.19 30.47
C LEU A 86 28.24 -7.79 29.85
N ALA A 87 28.29 -6.72 30.64
CA ALA A 87 28.46 -5.35 30.15
C ALA A 87 29.73 -5.22 29.31
N THR A 88 30.87 -5.82 29.79
CA THR A 88 32.10 -5.82 28.98
C THR A 88 32.03 -6.68 27.71
N LYS A 89 31.12 -7.64 27.65
CA LYS A 89 30.89 -8.44 26.44
C LYS A 89 29.96 -7.69 25.45
N GLN A 90 29.05 -6.92 25.98
CA GLN A 90 28.07 -6.18 25.16
C GLN A 90 28.67 -4.93 24.54
N ASP A 91 29.64 -4.28 25.23
CA ASP A 91 30.37 -3.13 24.68
C ASP A 91 31.22 -3.49 23.45
N THR A 92 31.49 -4.79 23.22
CA THR A 92 32.19 -5.26 22.02
C THR A 92 31.28 -5.65 20.85
N LEU A 93 29.96 -5.66 21.07
CA LEU A 93 29.01 -5.98 20.01
C LEU A 93 28.65 -4.69 19.24
N THR A 94 29.22 -4.57 18.07
CA THR A 94 28.76 -3.57 17.10
C THR A 94 27.50 -4.11 16.42
N LEU A 95 26.38 -3.42 16.62
CA LEU A 95 25.13 -3.76 15.96
C LEU A 95 24.97 -2.92 14.71
N ASP A 96 24.62 -3.55 13.61
CA ASP A 96 24.18 -2.83 12.42
C ASP A 96 22.76 -2.29 12.65
N SER A 97 22.54 -1.03 12.28
CA SER A 97 21.21 -0.40 12.35
C SER A 97 20.24 -0.94 11.30
N LYS A 98 20.75 -1.63 10.28
CA LYS A 98 19.98 -2.30 9.23
C LYS A 98 20.80 -3.47 8.67
N PRO A 99 20.14 -4.47 8.04
CA PRO A 99 20.86 -5.52 7.31
C PRO A 99 21.77 -4.91 6.25
N THR A 100 23.08 -5.19 6.36
CA THR A 100 24.09 -4.63 5.48
C THR A 100 24.82 -5.77 4.75
N LYS A 101 24.86 -5.70 3.42
CA LYS A 101 25.52 -6.72 2.60
C LYS A 101 27.01 -6.85 2.99
N GLY A 102 27.40 -8.07 3.34
CA GLY A 102 28.79 -8.38 3.69
C GLY A 102 29.18 -8.05 5.14
N SER A 103 28.26 -7.54 5.97
CA SER A 103 28.50 -7.36 7.40
C SER A 103 28.28 -8.69 8.15
N ASN A 104 29.12 -8.97 9.10
CA ASN A 104 28.98 -10.07 10.06
C ASN A 104 28.42 -9.60 11.41
N ASN A 105 28.09 -8.32 11.55
CA ASN A 105 27.53 -7.78 12.78
C ASN A 105 26.07 -8.23 12.95
N PRO A 106 25.62 -8.50 14.18
CA PRO A 106 24.20 -8.66 14.45
C PRO A 106 23.43 -7.39 14.08
N VAL A 107 22.21 -7.56 13.60
CA VAL A 107 21.31 -6.43 13.31
C VAL A 107 20.47 -6.12 14.53
N SER A 108 20.28 -4.84 14.83
CA SER A 108 19.35 -4.42 15.89
C SER A 108 17.92 -4.88 15.56
N SER A 109 17.13 -5.23 16.58
CA SER A 109 15.72 -5.62 16.36
C SER A 109 14.91 -4.53 15.64
N GLY A 110 15.18 -3.26 15.95
CA GLY A 110 14.58 -2.12 15.23
C GLY A 110 15.02 -2.07 13.77
N GLY A 111 16.28 -2.33 13.48
CA GLY A 111 16.80 -2.41 12.11
C GLY A 111 16.19 -3.55 11.31
N LEU A 112 16.02 -4.71 11.96
CA LEU A 112 15.34 -5.85 11.33
C LEU A 112 13.86 -5.56 11.11
N TYR A 113 13.16 -4.97 12.08
CA TYR A 113 11.76 -4.52 11.95
C TYR A 113 11.60 -3.56 10.78
N THR A 114 12.47 -2.56 10.69
CA THR A 114 12.47 -1.58 9.60
C THR A 114 12.69 -2.24 8.24
N ALA A 115 13.70 -3.12 8.14
CA ALA A 115 14.01 -3.81 6.88
C ALA A 115 12.89 -4.77 6.44
N LEU A 116 12.33 -5.55 7.36
CA LEU A 116 11.20 -6.45 7.07
C LEU A 116 9.93 -5.66 6.79
N GLY A 117 9.69 -4.58 7.54
CA GLY A 117 8.58 -3.67 7.30
C GLY A 117 8.59 -3.14 5.88
N ALA A 118 9.73 -2.69 5.39
CA ALA A 118 9.89 -2.22 4.01
C ALA A 118 9.63 -3.32 2.96
N MET A 119 9.85 -4.60 3.26
CA MET A 119 9.73 -5.69 2.29
C MET A 119 8.33 -6.31 2.20
N PHE A 120 7.58 -6.40 3.29
CA PHE A 120 6.42 -7.30 3.34
C PHE A 120 5.11 -6.66 3.81
N ILE A 121 5.13 -5.53 4.51
CA ILE A 121 3.96 -5.04 5.24
C ILE A 121 3.20 -3.94 4.47
N HIS A 122 3.86 -3.23 3.53
CA HIS A 122 3.32 -1.98 3.01
C HIS A 122 2.24 -2.14 1.94
N ASN A 123 2.25 -3.24 1.20
CA ASN A 123 1.18 -3.54 0.22
C ASN A 123 0.05 -4.40 0.81
N ILE A 124 -0.07 -4.46 2.12
CA ILE A 124 -1.20 -5.04 2.84
C ILE A 124 -2.15 -3.91 3.25
N PRO A 125 -3.47 -4.04 3.04
CA PRO A 125 -4.40 -3.01 3.44
C PRO A 125 -4.54 -2.95 4.96
N ARG A 126 -4.76 -1.76 5.49
CA ARG A 126 -5.32 -1.61 6.82
C ARG A 126 -6.72 -2.20 6.85
N LEU A 127 -7.09 -2.87 7.92
CA LEU A 127 -8.45 -3.39 8.08
C LEU A 127 -9.49 -2.26 8.04
N VAL A 128 -9.15 -1.12 8.64
CA VAL A 128 -9.93 0.12 8.58
C VAL A 128 -9.01 1.22 8.06
N PRO A 129 -9.28 1.79 6.87
CA PRO A 129 -8.48 2.88 6.33
C PRO A 129 -8.34 4.04 7.30
N LYS A 130 -7.14 4.56 7.41
CA LYS A 130 -6.81 5.70 8.30
C LYS A 130 -6.80 7.00 7.50
N ASP A 131 -7.36 8.04 8.09
CA ASP A 131 -7.14 9.41 7.62
C ASP A 131 -5.73 9.85 8.04
N ILE A 132 -4.87 10.03 7.06
CA ILE A 132 -3.49 10.49 7.24
C ILE A 132 -3.29 11.94 6.80
N THR A 133 -4.36 12.73 6.72
CA THR A 133 -4.30 14.16 6.34
C THR A 133 -3.31 14.93 7.22
N ALA A 134 -3.20 14.60 8.50
CA ALA A 134 -2.23 15.21 9.39
C ALA A 134 -0.79 15.05 8.90
N TYR A 135 -0.43 13.91 8.31
CA TYR A 135 0.93 13.66 7.79
C TYR A 135 1.26 14.52 6.57
N ILE A 136 0.25 14.89 5.78
CA ILE A 136 0.40 15.83 4.66
C ILE A 136 0.60 17.25 5.22
N THR A 137 -0.22 17.64 6.21
CA THR A 137 -0.21 18.99 6.77
C THR A 137 1.08 19.30 7.52
N ASP A 138 1.64 18.34 8.24
CA ASP A 138 2.88 18.49 9.01
C ASP A 138 4.14 18.11 8.21
N GLY A 139 3.99 17.66 6.95
CA GLY A 139 5.07 17.27 6.05
C GLY A 139 5.72 15.92 6.38
N THR A 140 5.23 15.18 7.39
CA THR A 140 5.82 13.88 7.76
C THR A 140 5.51 12.77 6.78
N PHE A 141 4.48 12.95 5.94
CA PHE A 141 4.15 12.00 4.88
C PHE A 141 5.35 11.73 3.95
N TRP A 142 6.02 12.78 3.50
CA TRP A 142 7.15 12.66 2.58
C TRP A 142 8.35 11.98 3.22
N LYS A 143 8.58 12.24 4.50
CA LYS A 143 9.63 11.60 5.29
C LYS A 143 9.37 10.11 5.47
N ARG A 144 8.14 9.74 5.78
CA ARG A 144 7.68 8.34 5.89
C ARG A 144 7.73 7.62 4.54
N LEU A 145 7.32 8.31 3.47
CA LEU A 145 7.35 7.76 2.11
C LEU A 145 8.78 7.45 1.65
N ALA A 146 9.73 8.29 2.03
CA ALA A 146 11.15 8.14 1.67
C ALA A 146 11.97 7.36 2.71
N GLY A 147 11.46 7.11 3.92
CA GLY A 147 12.23 6.50 5.01
C GLY A 147 13.38 7.37 5.49
N THR A 148 13.14 8.68 5.67
CA THR A 148 14.16 9.66 6.06
C THR A 148 13.82 10.35 7.38
N ASP A 149 14.76 11.12 7.93
CA ASP A 149 14.57 11.97 9.11
C ASP A 149 14.04 11.22 10.35
N GLY A 150 14.51 9.97 10.55
CA GLY A 150 14.14 9.14 11.69
C GLY A 150 12.90 8.29 11.50
N TYR A 151 12.22 8.41 10.36
CA TYR A 151 11.12 7.51 10.00
C TYR A 151 11.63 6.30 9.23
N ALA A 152 11.03 5.15 9.51
CA ALA A 152 11.19 3.98 8.67
C ALA A 152 10.49 4.19 7.32
N LEU A 153 10.96 3.48 6.28
CA LEU A 153 10.30 3.50 4.98
C LEU A 153 8.83 3.10 5.13
N PHE A 154 7.92 3.90 4.62
CA PHE A 154 6.45 3.76 4.71
C PHE A 154 5.91 3.63 6.14
N GLU A 155 6.61 4.14 7.14
CA GLU A 155 6.17 4.02 8.52
C GLU A 155 4.75 4.54 8.71
N ASP A 156 3.87 3.67 9.20
CA ASP A 156 2.44 3.92 9.44
C ASP A 156 1.68 4.46 8.21
N ILE A 157 2.10 4.06 7.01
CA ILE A 157 1.43 4.30 5.74
C ILE A 157 1.06 2.95 5.12
N TYR A 158 -0.22 2.72 4.81
CA TYR A 158 -0.73 1.43 4.32
C TYR A 158 -1.68 1.62 3.14
N ILE A 159 -1.91 0.53 2.41
CA ILE A 159 -2.92 0.49 1.36
C ILE A 159 -4.30 0.80 1.95
N GLY A 160 -5.04 1.65 1.27
CA GLY A 160 -6.36 2.11 1.70
C GLY A 160 -6.32 3.35 2.59
N ASP A 161 -5.19 3.71 3.21
CA ASP A 161 -5.07 4.98 3.92
C ASP A 161 -5.30 6.14 2.94
N TYR A 162 -5.89 7.22 3.42
CA TYR A 162 -6.31 8.33 2.58
C TYR A 162 -6.04 9.67 3.24
N PHE A 163 -5.96 10.70 2.43
CA PHE A 163 -5.87 12.06 2.94
C PHE A 163 -6.71 13.05 2.12
N LYS A 164 -7.01 14.17 2.77
CA LYS A 164 -7.76 15.27 2.19
C LYS A 164 -6.81 16.24 1.50
N MET A 165 -7.08 16.52 0.24
CA MET A 165 -6.41 17.57 -0.53
C MET A 165 -6.95 18.95 -0.15
N SER A 166 -6.22 20.01 -0.49
CA SER A 166 -6.62 21.40 -0.24
C SER A 166 -7.96 21.74 -0.92
N ARG A 167 -8.24 21.11 -2.06
CA ARG A 167 -9.46 21.30 -2.84
C ARG A 167 -9.91 20.02 -3.55
N PRO A 168 -11.19 19.90 -3.95
CA PRO A 168 -11.62 18.86 -4.85
C PRO A 168 -10.93 18.99 -6.21
N ILE A 169 -10.61 17.85 -6.82
CA ILE A 169 -10.18 17.78 -8.22
C ILE A 169 -11.39 17.43 -9.06
N SER A 170 -11.59 18.16 -10.16
CA SER A 170 -12.75 17.99 -11.01
C SER A 170 -12.33 17.90 -12.48
N ALA A 171 -12.80 16.85 -13.15
CA ALA A 171 -12.67 16.75 -14.59
C ALA A 171 -13.50 17.89 -15.22
N TYR A 172 -12.85 18.72 -16.03
CA TYR A 172 -13.55 19.73 -16.80
C TYR A 172 -14.22 19.08 -18.00
N GLU A 173 -15.52 19.26 -18.09
CA GLU A 173 -16.26 18.86 -19.26
C GLU A 173 -16.36 20.01 -20.25
N ARG A 174 -15.91 19.79 -21.49
CA ARG A 174 -15.87 20.83 -22.53
C ARG A 174 -17.22 21.08 -23.18
N THR A 175 -18.22 20.24 -22.95
CA THR A 175 -19.57 20.38 -23.51
C THR A 175 -20.52 21.18 -22.61
N GLY A 176 -20.14 21.51 -21.39
CA GLY A 176 -20.91 22.37 -20.48
C GLY A 176 -22.04 21.69 -19.73
N GLN A 177 -22.21 20.37 -19.81
CA GLN A 177 -23.39 19.71 -19.25
C GLN A 177 -23.21 18.99 -17.93
N TYR A 178 -22.00 18.51 -17.57
CA TYR A 178 -21.83 17.66 -16.39
C TYR A 178 -20.56 17.97 -15.60
N GLN A 179 -20.47 19.14 -15.00
CA GLN A 179 -19.49 19.38 -13.94
C GLN A 179 -19.98 18.73 -12.64
N THR A 180 -19.62 17.48 -12.41
CA THR A 180 -19.73 16.91 -11.07
C THR A 180 -18.44 17.19 -10.32
N THR A 181 -18.54 17.84 -9.18
CA THR A 181 -17.41 18.03 -8.27
C THR A 181 -16.77 16.67 -7.99
N GLY A 182 -15.48 16.54 -8.26
CA GLY A 182 -14.74 15.33 -7.97
C GLY A 182 -14.34 15.21 -6.51
N SER A 183 -13.68 14.11 -6.19
CA SER A 183 -13.20 13.83 -4.83
C SER A 183 -12.19 14.89 -4.35
N GLN A 184 -12.33 15.28 -3.09
CA GLN A 184 -11.29 16.01 -2.35
C GLN A 184 -10.33 15.06 -1.62
N TYR A 185 -10.59 13.75 -1.66
CA TYR A 185 -9.76 12.75 -1.01
C TYR A 185 -9.07 11.88 -2.03
N VAL A 186 -7.87 11.45 -1.68
CA VAL A 186 -7.10 10.46 -2.43
C VAL A 186 -6.65 9.35 -1.50
N THR A 187 -6.62 8.14 -2.05
CA THR A 187 -6.35 6.88 -1.34
C THR A 187 -5.09 6.25 -1.88
N ILE A 188 -4.29 5.67 -1.02
CA ILE A 188 -3.11 4.88 -1.39
C ILE A 188 -3.58 3.56 -1.99
N ALA A 189 -3.31 3.38 -3.27
CA ALA A 189 -3.65 2.18 -4.02
C ALA A 189 -2.49 1.17 -4.12
N GLY A 190 -1.26 1.64 -4.00
CA GLY A 190 -0.05 0.84 -4.02
C GLY A 190 1.15 1.61 -3.47
N LEU A 191 2.11 0.90 -2.91
CA LEU A 191 3.39 1.43 -2.45
C LEU A 191 4.49 0.71 -3.23
N ASP A 192 5.35 1.46 -3.92
CA ASP A 192 6.42 0.94 -4.79
C ASP A 192 5.95 -0.04 -5.88
N THR A 193 4.66 -0.05 -6.20
CA THR A 193 4.10 -1.00 -7.18
C THR A 193 4.50 -0.70 -8.62
N MET A 194 5.03 0.50 -8.87
CA MET A 194 5.49 0.93 -10.18
C MET A 194 7.03 0.92 -10.32
N MET A 195 7.74 0.30 -9.38
CA MET A 195 9.20 0.17 -9.46
C MET A 195 9.61 -0.51 -10.77
N ASN A 196 10.63 0.07 -11.41
CA ASN A 196 11.15 -0.35 -12.72
C ASN A 196 10.14 -0.26 -13.87
N ASN A 197 9.02 0.45 -13.69
CA ASN A 197 8.07 0.71 -14.77
C ASN A 197 8.61 1.76 -15.73
N GLY A 198 8.52 1.51 -17.03
CA GLY A 198 8.90 2.44 -18.08
C GLY A 198 10.05 1.96 -18.94
N ASP A 199 10.16 2.55 -20.13
CA ASP A 199 11.16 2.24 -21.17
C ASP A 199 12.43 3.09 -21.07
N GLN A 200 12.47 4.07 -20.18
CA GLN A 200 13.57 5.04 -20.04
C GLN A 200 14.08 5.09 -18.59
N GLY A 201 14.75 4.03 -18.17
CA GLY A 201 15.36 3.95 -16.84
C GLY A 201 14.42 3.57 -15.70
N GLY A 202 13.13 3.47 -15.96
CA GLY A 202 12.12 3.04 -14.99
C GLY A 202 11.94 3.96 -13.78
N VAL A 203 10.91 3.67 -12.97
CA VAL A 203 10.70 4.30 -11.67
C VAL A 203 11.67 3.67 -10.66
N ASN A 204 12.60 4.44 -10.12
CA ASN A 204 13.66 3.98 -9.21
C ASN A 204 13.65 4.70 -7.85
N TYR A 205 12.55 5.32 -7.48
CA TYR A 205 12.36 6.04 -6.22
C TYR A 205 11.14 5.48 -5.47
N HIS A 206 11.15 5.58 -4.15
CA HIS A 206 10.01 5.20 -3.32
C HIS A 206 8.81 6.10 -3.60
N HIS A 207 7.63 5.49 -3.73
CA HIS A 207 6.44 6.21 -4.18
C HIS A 207 5.15 5.59 -3.68
N ALA A 208 4.12 6.43 -3.63
CA ALA A 208 2.74 6.00 -3.46
C ALA A 208 1.96 6.17 -4.76
N VAL A 209 1.25 5.13 -5.16
CA VAL A 209 0.25 5.18 -6.22
C VAL A 209 -1.07 5.61 -5.61
N MET A 210 -1.63 6.70 -6.09
CA MET A 210 -2.83 7.31 -5.57
C MET A 210 -4.00 7.16 -6.54
N VAL A 211 -5.20 7.01 -5.99
CA VAL A 211 -6.48 7.07 -6.72
C VAL A 211 -7.45 7.95 -5.96
N ALA A 212 -8.46 8.49 -6.65
CA ALA A 212 -9.54 9.22 -6.00
C ALA A 212 -10.31 8.34 -5.02
N GLY A 213 -10.68 8.88 -3.84
CA GLY A 213 -11.50 8.19 -2.85
C GLY A 213 -11.07 8.44 -1.41
N GLN A 214 -11.90 7.94 -0.51
CA GLN A 214 -11.68 7.98 0.94
C GLN A 214 -11.59 6.55 1.47
N GLY A 215 -10.43 5.96 1.34
CA GLY A 215 -10.24 4.56 1.66
C GLY A 215 -11.02 3.64 0.70
N PHE A 216 -11.86 2.79 1.26
CA PHE A 216 -12.72 1.88 0.48
C PHE A 216 -14.08 2.50 0.11
N GLY A 217 -14.30 3.78 0.40
CA GLY A 217 -15.59 4.45 0.19
C GLY A 217 -15.43 5.90 -0.24
N GLY A 218 -16.51 6.65 -0.02
CA GLY A 218 -16.60 8.06 -0.44
C GLY A 218 -16.73 8.23 -1.94
N LEU A 219 -16.51 9.45 -2.41
CA LEU A 219 -16.51 9.78 -3.83
C LEU A 219 -15.19 9.33 -4.46
N GLN A 220 -15.24 8.31 -5.29
CA GLN A 220 -14.05 7.62 -5.82
C GLN A 220 -13.67 8.04 -7.25
N HIS A 221 -13.96 9.28 -7.65
CA HIS A 221 -13.63 9.80 -8.97
C HIS A 221 -13.40 11.31 -8.94
N PHE A 222 -12.85 11.85 -10.02
CA PHE A 222 -12.61 13.27 -10.24
C PHE A 222 -13.63 13.92 -11.19
N GLY A 223 -14.87 13.47 -11.17
CA GLY A 223 -15.93 13.94 -12.05
C GLY A 223 -16.24 12.95 -13.18
N ARG A 224 -17.02 13.38 -14.14
CA ARG A 224 -17.47 12.60 -15.31
C ARG A 224 -16.97 13.25 -16.59
N SER A 225 -16.65 12.42 -17.57
CA SER A 225 -16.31 12.87 -18.91
C SER A 225 -16.34 11.71 -19.89
N ARG A 226 -16.51 12.00 -21.17
CA ARG A 226 -16.37 11.03 -22.24
C ARG A 226 -14.90 10.75 -22.57
N MET A 227 -14.65 9.65 -23.27
CA MET A 227 -13.32 9.36 -23.81
C MET A 227 -13.03 10.17 -25.07
N ASN A 228 -14.02 10.32 -25.97
CA ASN A 228 -13.96 11.08 -27.23
C ASN A 228 -15.29 11.75 -27.54
N ALA A 229 -15.28 12.80 -28.36
CA ALA A 229 -16.48 13.47 -28.83
C ALA A 229 -17.41 12.58 -29.64
N THR A 230 -16.84 11.60 -30.30
CA THR A 230 -17.57 10.62 -31.13
C THR A 230 -17.26 9.20 -30.67
N SER A 231 -18.10 8.25 -31.05
CA SER A 231 -17.92 6.84 -30.73
C SER A 231 -16.79 6.23 -31.57
N THR A 232 -15.54 6.61 -31.29
CA THR A 232 -14.35 6.10 -31.94
C THR A 232 -13.23 5.89 -30.93
N THR A 233 -12.41 4.87 -31.16
CA THR A 233 -11.18 4.62 -30.41
C THR A 233 -9.95 4.77 -31.31
N GLU A 234 -10.11 5.43 -32.47
CA GLU A 234 -9.04 5.66 -33.42
C GLU A 234 -7.86 6.43 -32.77
N GLY A 235 -6.65 5.95 -33.04
CA GLY A 235 -5.43 6.46 -32.42
C GLY A 235 -5.23 6.02 -30.96
N GLY A 236 -6.11 5.16 -30.46
CA GLY A 236 -5.99 4.55 -29.12
C GLY A 236 -6.18 5.51 -27.97
N TYR A 237 -5.71 5.08 -26.80
CA TYR A 237 -5.82 5.89 -25.58
C TYR A 237 -5.05 7.22 -25.69
N LYS A 238 -3.87 7.20 -26.31
CA LYS A 238 -3.03 8.39 -26.47
C LYS A 238 -3.75 9.53 -27.17
N ALA A 239 -4.50 9.21 -28.26
CA ALA A 239 -5.20 10.21 -29.05
C ALA A 239 -6.52 10.68 -28.42
N SER A 240 -7.03 9.98 -27.40
CA SER A 240 -8.33 10.26 -26.79
C SER A 240 -8.39 11.68 -26.21
N GLU A 241 -9.58 12.30 -26.26
CA GLU A 241 -9.84 13.57 -25.58
C GLU A 241 -9.64 13.43 -24.07
N MET A 242 -9.99 12.29 -23.51
CA MET A 242 -9.75 11.98 -22.09
C MET A 242 -8.28 12.18 -21.72
N ASN A 243 -7.37 11.56 -22.46
CA ASN A 243 -5.95 11.68 -22.18
C ASN A 243 -5.42 13.10 -22.41
N ARG A 244 -5.78 13.71 -23.53
CA ARG A 244 -5.19 14.98 -23.96
C ARG A 244 -5.81 16.21 -23.31
N LEU A 245 -7.13 16.18 -23.08
CA LEU A 245 -7.90 17.38 -22.72
C LEU A 245 -8.45 17.32 -21.30
N VAL A 246 -8.79 16.13 -20.79
CA VAL A 246 -9.35 15.96 -19.45
C VAL A 246 -8.25 15.72 -18.44
N LEU A 247 -7.43 14.68 -18.66
CA LEU A 247 -6.24 14.45 -17.82
C LEU A 247 -5.17 15.50 -18.11
N GLY A 248 -4.97 15.79 -19.38
CA GLY A 248 -4.05 16.82 -19.86
C GLY A 248 -2.62 16.31 -20.08
N GLU A 249 -1.84 17.09 -20.81
CA GLU A 249 -0.41 16.84 -21.01
C GLU A 249 0.36 16.89 -19.69
N VAL A 250 1.54 16.28 -19.68
CA VAL A 250 2.50 16.42 -18.57
C VAL A 250 2.80 17.90 -18.36
N THR A 251 2.73 18.35 -17.12
CA THR A 251 2.89 19.76 -16.78
C THR A 251 3.81 19.96 -15.58
N SER A 252 4.52 21.05 -15.56
CA SER A 252 5.25 21.58 -14.42
C SER A 252 4.62 22.88 -13.87
N THR A 253 3.38 23.17 -14.29
CA THR A 253 2.64 24.35 -13.87
C THR A 253 1.28 23.96 -13.35
N GLY A 254 1.00 24.31 -12.09
CA GLY A 254 -0.30 24.11 -11.46
C GLY A 254 -1.34 25.16 -11.92
N SER A 255 -2.59 24.74 -12.01
CA SER A 255 -3.73 25.64 -12.22
C SER A 255 -4.92 25.19 -11.40
N THR A 256 -5.68 26.16 -10.94
CA THR A 256 -6.93 25.98 -10.21
C THR A 256 -8.11 26.63 -10.93
N ALA A 257 -7.89 27.01 -12.18
CA ALA A 257 -8.95 27.53 -13.04
C ALA A 257 -10.04 26.48 -13.28
N ALA A 258 -11.25 26.91 -13.57
CA ALA A 258 -12.37 26.00 -13.76
C ALA A 258 -12.18 25.05 -14.96
N ASP A 259 -11.38 25.45 -15.94
CA ASP A 259 -11.03 24.68 -17.13
C ASP A 259 -9.67 23.98 -17.04
N ALA A 260 -9.04 24.00 -15.87
CA ALA A 260 -7.75 23.32 -15.65
C ALA A 260 -7.89 21.81 -15.86
N THR A 261 -6.90 21.21 -16.51
CA THR A 261 -6.82 19.76 -16.63
C THR A 261 -6.54 19.11 -15.27
N ILE A 262 -6.82 17.82 -15.15
CA ILE A 262 -6.53 17.09 -13.90
C ILE A 262 -5.05 17.18 -13.54
N ASN A 263 -4.14 17.07 -14.52
CA ASN A 263 -2.70 17.19 -14.27
C ASN A 263 -2.33 18.58 -13.72
N GLN A 264 -2.92 19.64 -14.23
CA GLN A 264 -2.70 20.98 -13.70
C GLN A 264 -3.22 21.15 -12.28
N GLN A 265 -4.39 20.59 -11.98
CA GLN A 265 -4.96 20.61 -10.62
C GLN A 265 -4.12 19.78 -9.64
N LEU A 266 -3.69 18.58 -10.04
CA LEU A 266 -2.79 17.73 -9.24
C LEU A 266 -1.42 18.39 -9.03
N TYR A 267 -0.88 19.05 -10.05
CA TYR A 267 0.38 19.77 -9.90
C TYR A 267 0.24 21.00 -8.98
N ALA A 268 -0.91 21.66 -8.99
CA ALA A 268 -1.20 22.74 -8.04
C ALA A 268 -1.26 22.23 -6.58
N GLU A 269 -1.66 20.98 -6.36
CA GLU A 269 -1.73 20.34 -5.04
C GLU A 269 -0.38 19.79 -4.59
N PHE A 270 0.33 19.06 -5.46
CA PHE A 270 1.50 18.25 -5.09
C PHE A 270 2.82 18.83 -5.57
N GLY A 271 2.80 19.79 -6.48
CA GLY A 271 4.02 20.37 -7.06
C GLY A 271 4.94 19.31 -7.65
N SER A 272 6.23 19.38 -7.34
CA SER A 272 7.26 18.43 -7.80
C SER A 272 7.11 17.01 -7.22
N HIS A 273 6.27 16.81 -6.21
CA HIS A 273 5.94 15.49 -5.70
C HIS A 273 5.06 14.69 -6.67
N LEU A 274 4.30 15.34 -7.55
CA LEU A 274 3.60 14.66 -8.64
C LEU A 274 4.62 14.20 -9.67
N LYS A 275 4.74 12.90 -9.89
CA LYS A 275 5.76 12.32 -10.76
C LYS A 275 5.19 12.00 -12.14
N THR A 276 6.06 12.13 -13.13
CA THR A 276 5.80 11.67 -14.49
C THR A 276 6.32 10.25 -14.65
N THR A 277 5.49 9.37 -15.19
CA THR A 277 5.85 7.99 -15.51
C THR A 277 5.80 7.74 -17.00
N ARG A 278 6.51 6.71 -17.45
CA ARG A 278 6.39 6.18 -18.80
C ARG A 278 5.41 5.04 -18.79
N GLU A 279 4.40 5.13 -19.64
CA GLU A 279 3.26 4.23 -19.67
C GLU A 279 3.08 3.63 -21.06
N LEU A 280 2.89 2.32 -21.09
CA LEU A 280 2.58 1.61 -22.32
C LEU A 280 1.06 1.65 -22.57
N VAL A 281 0.67 2.13 -23.73
CA VAL A 281 -0.74 2.26 -24.10
C VAL A 281 -0.96 1.73 -25.51
N SER A 282 -2.16 1.24 -25.79
CA SER A 282 -2.52 0.84 -27.16
C SER A 282 -2.70 2.06 -28.04
N ASN A 283 -2.12 2.03 -29.22
CA ASN A 283 -2.12 3.12 -30.22
C ASN A 283 -2.74 2.74 -31.55
N ALA A 284 -3.06 1.46 -31.75
CA ALA A 284 -3.64 1.00 -33.00
C ALA A 284 -4.75 -0.01 -32.72
N ILE A 285 -5.72 -0.05 -33.63
CA ILE A 285 -6.87 -0.94 -33.57
C ILE A 285 -6.99 -1.63 -34.92
N ASN A 286 -6.97 -2.95 -34.91
CA ASN A 286 -7.01 -3.77 -36.12
C ASN A 286 -8.31 -4.57 -36.29
N ALA A 287 -9.27 -4.43 -35.36
CA ALA A 287 -10.53 -5.13 -35.41
C ALA A 287 -11.69 -4.12 -35.47
N THR A 288 -12.64 -4.38 -36.34
CA THR A 288 -13.92 -3.69 -36.38
C THR A 288 -14.93 -4.47 -35.56
N GLY A 289 -15.60 -3.77 -34.65
CA GLY A 289 -16.60 -4.37 -33.80
C GLY A 289 -16.03 -5.19 -32.66
N TYR A 290 -16.86 -5.41 -31.69
CA TYR A 290 -16.55 -6.15 -30.48
C TYR A 290 -16.73 -7.66 -30.69
N ASN A 291 -15.75 -8.44 -30.29
CA ASN A 291 -15.90 -9.89 -30.36
C ASN A 291 -15.18 -10.67 -29.28
N ARG A 292 -15.71 -10.68 -28.08
CA ARG A 292 -15.26 -11.59 -27.03
C ARG A 292 -15.63 -13.05 -27.29
N PHE A 293 -16.72 -13.30 -28.00
CA PHE A 293 -17.31 -14.64 -28.14
C PHE A 293 -17.23 -15.22 -29.53
N GLY A 294 -16.85 -14.50 -30.53
CA GLY A 294 -16.93 -14.88 -31.93
C GLY A 294 -15.62 -14.96 -32.70
N GLY A 295 -14.49 -14.92 -32.04
CA GLY A 295 -13.20 -15.19 -32.68
C GLY A 295 -12.53 -14.01 -33.38
N ALA A 296 -12.98 -12.77 -33.22
CA ALA A 296 -12.13 -11.66 -33.55
C ALA A 296 -11.08 -11.49 -32.46
N THR A 297 -9.88 -11.54 -32.86
CA THR A 297 -8.70 -11.20 -32.09
C THR A 297 -8.81 -9.78 -31.58
N GLY A 298 -8.38 -9.55 -30.39
CA GLY A 298 -8.43 -8.29 -29.66
C GLY A 298 -8.26 -7.01 -30.49
N CYS A 299 -8.70 -5.93 -29.93
CA CYS A 299 -8.82 -4.67 -30.65
C CYS A 299 -7.50 -3.93 -30.84
N ALA A 300 -6.59 -4.07 -29.89
CA ALA A 300 -5.29 -3.42 -29.99
C ALA A 300 -4.32 -4.24 -30.85
N SER A 301 -3.68 -3.58 -31.81
CA SER A 301 -2.68 -4.18 -32.71
C SER A 301 -1.31 -3.53 -32.59
N GLY A 302 -1.16 -2.49 -31.80
CA GLY A 302 0.09 -1.82 -31.54
C GLY A 302 0.08 -1.06 -30.23
N TRP A 303 1.24 -0.84 -29.70
CA TRP A 303 1.46 -0.12 -28.45
C TRP A 303 2.56 0.90 -28.60
N GLU A 304 2.47 1.93 -27.79
CA GLU A 304 3.54 2.92 -27.68
C GLU A 304 3.70 3.42 -26.24
N TRP A 305 4.89 3.88 -25.94
CA TRP A 305 5.18 4.52 -24.67
C TRP A 305 4.82 6.01 -24.71
N ILE A 306 4.06 6.44 -23.71
CA ILE A 306 3.74 7.85 -23.48
C ILE A 306 4.25 8.29 -22.10
N SER A 307 4.45 9.59 -21.94
CA SER A 307 4.68 10.19 -20.62
C SER A 307 3.34 10.62 -20.03
N ALA A 308 3.08 10.29 -18.77
CA ALA A 308 1.86 10.65 -18.07
C ALA A 308 2.14 10.99 -16.60
N GLN A 309 1.37 11.89 -16.02
CA GLN A 309 1.28 12.13 -14.58
C GLN A 309 0.06 11.41 -14.02
N ALA A 310 -1.14 11.82 -14.40
CA ALA A 310 -2.35 11.04 -14.18
C ALA A 310 -2.68 10.22 -15.43
N ILE A 311 -3.07 8.97 -15.23
CA ILE A 311 -3.48 8.07 -16.31
C ILE A 311 -4.63 7.18 -15.85
N LEU A 312 -5.59 6.89 -16.72
CA LEU A 312 -6.60 5.89 -16.41
C LEU A 312 -5.95 4.52 -16.19
N MET A 313 -6.50 3.77 -15.26
CA MET A 313 -6.03 2.41 -14.97
C MET A 313 -6.35 1.46 -16.13
N SER A 314 -5.57 0.40 -16.26
CA SER A 314 -5.86 -0.73 -17.14
C SER A 314 -6.80 -1.74 -16.47
N GLU A 315 -7.37 -2.67 -17.26
CA GLU A 315 -8.09 -3.82 -16.72
C GLU A 315 -7.21 -4.65 -15.79
N ILE A 316 -5.92 -4.80 -16.11
CA ILE A 316 -4.99 -5.53 -15.25
C ILE A 316 -4.78 -4.81 -13.92
N GLU A 317 -4.62 -3.50 -13.93
CA GLU A 317 -4.48 -2.71 -12.69
C GLU A 317 -5.73 -2.78 -11.82
N ALA A 318 -6.91 -2.85 -12.43
CA ALA A 318 -8.19 -2.95 -11.71
C ALA A 318 -8.55 -4.38 -11.31
N TYR A 319 -8.35 -5.37 -12.20
CA TYR A 319 -8.88 -6.73 -12.05
C TYR A 319 -7.83 -7.83 -11.98
N GLY A 320 -6.57 -7.54 -12.23
CA GLY A 320 -5.49 -8.52 -12.28
C GLY A 320 -5.42 -9.31 -13.58
N SER A 321 -6.34 -9.07 -14.51
CA SER A 321 -6.36 -9.70 -15.83
C SER A 321 -7.10 -8.85 -16.85
N ILE A 322 -6.86 -9.12 -18.12
CA ILE A 322 -7.70 -8.60 -19.21
C ILE A 322 -9.04 -9.34 -19.21
N VAL A 323 -10.12 -8.62 -19.49
CA VAL A 323 -11.48 -9.15 -19.57
C VAL A 323 -12.12 -8.83 -20.93
N TRP A 324 -12.09 -7.57 -21.34
CA TRP A 324 -12.71 -7.07 -22.57
C TRP A 324 -11.72 -6.55 -23.60
N SER A 325 -10.51 -6.20 -23.16
CA SER A 325 -9.46 -5.72 -24.05
C SER A 325 -8.76 -6.82 -24.83
N SER A 326 -7.73 -6.46 -25.56
CA SER A 326 -6.97 -7.39 -26.40
C SER A 326 -6.33 -8.52 -25.61
N SER A 327 -6.44 -9.74 -26.12
CA SER A 327 -5.73 -10.91 -25.60
C SER A 327 -4.22 -10.86 -25.89
N GLY A 328 -3.80 -10.15 -26.93
CA GLY A 328 -2.39 -9.88 -27.21
C GLY A 328 -1.95 -8.64 -26.44
N ILE A 329 -1.50 -8.82 -25.21
CA ILE A 329 -1.01 -7.74 -24.37
C ILE A 329 0.51 -7.70 -24.40
N ASP A 330 1.07 -6.51 -24.58
CA ASP A 330 2.47 -6.33 -24.26
C ASP A 330 2.63 -6.31 -22.74
N THR A 331 3.53 -7.14 -22.25
CA THR A 331 3.86 -7.24 -20.83
C THR A 331 4.78 -6.10 -20.36
N GLY A 332 4.61 -4.90 -20.90
CA GLY A 332 5.23 -3.70 -20.32
C GLY A 332 5.00 -3.65 -18.81
N ASN A 333 5.86 -3.00 -18.10
CA ASN A 333 6.07 -3.18 -16.66
C ASN A 333 4.88 -2.85 -15.74
N ALA A 334 3.82 -2.23 -16.23
CA ALA A 334 2.65 -1.81 -15.43
C ALA A 334 1.52 -2.87 -15.34
N ASN A 335 1.82 -4.14 -15.53
CA ASN A 335 0.82 -5.20 -15.64
C ASN A 335 0.52 -5.90 -14.30
N ARG A 336 0.41 -5.13 -13.24
CA ARG A 336 0.09 -5.68 -11.91
C ARG A 336 -1.22 -5.10 -11.42
N GLN A 337 -2.07 -5.95 -10.83
CA GLN A 337 -3.23 -5.45 -10.10
C GLN A 337 -2.76 -4.56 -8.96
N LEU A 338 -3.37 -3.38 -8.84
CA LEU A 338 -3.09 -2.50 -7.71
C LEU A 338 -3.57 -3.17 -6.41
N PRO A 339 -2.77 -3.21 -5.36
CA PRO A 339 -3.11 -3.85 -4.10
C PRO A 339 -4.46 -3.43 -3.53
N LEU A 340 -4.83 -2.16 -3.65
CA LEU A 340 -6.14 -1.67 -3.22
C LEU A 340 -7.30 -2.48 -3.82
N PHE A 341 -7.24 -2.79 -5.10
CA PHE A 341 -8.28 -3.54 -5.79
C PHE A 341 -8.17 -5.05 -5.60
N ALA A 342 -6.95 -5.55 -5.40
CA ALA A 342 -6.74 -6.97 -5.09
C ALA A 342 -7.34 -7.36 -3.73
N PHE A 343 -7.33 -6.45 -2.77
CA PHE A 343 -7.81 -6.71 -1.41
C PHE A 343 -9.23 -6.23 -1.15
N SER A 344 -9.76 -5.30 -1.94
CA SER A 344 -11.08 -4.74 -1.69
C SER A 344 -11.91 -4.58 -2.96
N LYS A 345 -12.90 -5.46 -3.11
CA LYS A 345 -13.92 -5.29 -4.14
C LYS A 345 -14.70 -3.97 -3.96
N GLN A 346 -14.86 -3.51 -2.74
CA GLN A 346 -15.52 -2.23 -2.46
C GLN A 346 -14.76 -1.04 -3.07
N ALA A 347 -13.43 -1.13 -3.18
CA ALA A 347 -12.64 -0.11 -3.85
C ALA A 347 -12.86 -0.08 -5.37
N GLN A 348 -13.21 -1.22 -5.99
CA GLN A 348 -13.62 -1.28 -7.40
C GLN A 348 -15.04 -0.77 -7.60
N ASN A 349 -15.91 -1.02 -6.63
CA ASN A 349 -17.33 -0.73 -6.68
C ASN A 349 -17.60 0.72 -6.26
N ASN A 350 -17.82 1.59 -7.22
CA ASN A 350 -18.20 2.98 -6.97
C ASN A 350 -19.73 3.17 -6.75
N ARG A 351 -20.49 2.13 -6.57
CA ARG A 351 -21.96 2.00 -6.33
C ARG A 351 -22.91 3.06 -6.94
N SER A 352 -22.41 4.13 -7.50
CA SER A 352 -23.20 5.19 -8.07
C SER A 352 -22.66 5.68 -9.40
N ALA A 353 -21.56 5.11 -9.89
CA ALA A 353 -20.96 5.57 -11.12
C ALA A 353 -20.04 4.52 -11.77
N TYR A 354 -20.19 4.41 -13.06
CA TYR A 354 -19.25 3.73 -13.93
C TYR A 354 -17.96 4.56 -14.03
N TRP A 355 -16.80 3.92 -14.21
CA TRP A 355 -15.56 4.66 -14.42
C TRP A 355 -14.69 4.04 -15.51
N TRP A 356 -14.07 4.92 -16.29
CA TRP A 356 -13.28 4.56 -17.44
C TRP A 356 -11.97 3.86 -17.09
N LEU A 357 -11.60 2.91 -17.96
CA LEU A 357 -10.26 2.34 -18.06
C LEU A 357 -9.61 2.79 -19.37
N LYS A 358 -8.26 2.71 -19.44
CA LYS A 358 -7.52 3.10 -20.63
C LYS A 358 -7.57 2.08 -21.76
N ASP A 359 -7.96 0.86 -21.47
CA ASP A 359 -7.96 -0.24 -22.43
C ASP A 359 -9.12 -0.14 -23.39
N ILE A 360 -8.90 -0.68 -24.58
CA ILE A 360 -9.83 -0.62 -25.69
C ILE A 360 -10.55 -1.96 -25.87
N ALA A 361 -11.86 -1.94 -25.91
CA ALA A 361 -12.69 -3.10 -26.12
C ALA A 361 -13.11 -3.30 -27.60
N SER A 362 -13.20 -2.21 -28.38
CA SER A 362 -13.50 -2.26 -29.82
C SER A 362 -13.14 -0.95 -30.51
N ASP A 363 -13.41 -0.85 -31.79
CA ASP A 363 -13.23 0.37 -32.60
C ASP A 363 -14.06 1.58 -32.10
N VAL A 364 -15.07 1.35 -31.26
CA VAL A 364 -15.97 2.38 -30.72
C VAL A 364 -16.03 2.38 -29.19
N ASN A 365 -15.51 1.34 -28.52
CA ASN A 365 -15.66 1.15 -27.08
C ASN A 365 -14.33 1.16 -26.34
N PHE A 366 -14.30 1.87 -25.21
CA PHE A 366 -13.28 1.69 -24.17
C PHE A 366 -13.79 0.80 -23.05
N CYS A 367 -12.88 0.11 -22.37
CA CYS A 367 -13.18 -0.64 -21.16
C CYS A 367 -13.58 0.30 -20.02
N ARG A 368 -14.38 -0.20 -19.09
CA ARG A 368 -14.79 0.49 -17.88
C ARG A 368 -15.06 -0.49 -16.75
N ALA A 369 -15.10 -0.02 -15.54
CA ALA A 369 -15.78 -0.69 -14.44
C ALA A 369 -17.24 -0.20 -14.36
N ASP A 370 -18.17 -1.11 -14.08
CA ASP A 370 -19.55 -0.73 -13.81
C ASP A 370 -19.76 -0.33 -12.34
N ASP A 371 -20.97 0.05 -11.98
CA ASP A 371 -21.35 0.50 -10.65
C ASP A 371 -21.37 -0.61 -9.59
N TYR A 372 -21.27 -1.87 -10.02
CA TYR A 372 -21.05 -3.04 -9.16
C TYR A 372 -19.58 -3.48 -9.08
N GLY A 373 -18.69 -2.78 -9.79
CA GLY A 373 -17.27 -3.12 -9.88
C GLY A 373 -16.96 -4.26 -10.85
N TYR A 374 -17.88 -4.61 -11.75
CA TYR A 374 -17.62 -5.60 -12.80
C TYR A 374 -16.91 -4.95 -14.00
N ALA A 375 -16.08 -5.74 -14.67
CA ALA A 375 -15.50 -5.32 -15.93
C ALA A 375 -16.60 -5.19 -17.00
N ALA A 376 -16.62 -4.08 -17.68
CA ALA A 376 -17.58 -3.73 -18.71
C ALA A 376 -16.92 -2.86 -19.78
N TYR A 377 -17.70 -2.38 -20.74
CA TYR A 377 -17.25 -1.42 -21.76
C TYR A 377 -18.37 -0.43 -22.07
N ASN A 378 -18.02 0.67 -22.72
CA ASN A 378 -18.98 1.62 -23.22
C ASN A 378 -18.43 2.36 -24.43
N VAL A 379 -19.33 2.94 -25.21
CA VAL A 379 -18.95 3.77 -26.36
C VAL A 379 -18.14 4.98 -25.91
N ALA A 380 -17.14 5.33 -26.71
CA ALA A 380 -16.18 6.38 -26.35
C ALA A 380 -16.83 7.75 -26.10
N SER A 381 -18.00 8.01 -26.72
CA SER A 381 -18.76 9.26 -26.56
C SER A 381 -19.68 9.30 -25.33
N ASN A 382 -19.72 8.26 -24.51
CA ASN A 382 -20.57 8.26 -23.32
C ASN A 382 -20.03 9.24 -22.26
N GLU A 383 -20.88 10.16 -21.82
CA GLU A 383 -20.52 11.26 -20.90
C GLU A 383 -20.79 10.91 -19.43
N GLU A 384 -21.49 9.80 -19.15
CA GLU A 384 -21.90 9.46 -17.78
C GLU A 384 -20.82 8.76 -16.98
N ASN A 385 -19.78 8.26 -17.65
CA ASN A 385 -18.73 7.55 -16.96
C ASN A 385 -17.78 8.49 -16.24
N CYS A 386 -17.33 8.05 -15.08
CA CYS A 386 -16.45 8.81 -14.22
C CYS A 386 -14.99 8.70 -14.63
N VAL A 387 -14.24 9.74 -14.30
CA VAL A 387 -12.79 9.85 -14.48
C VAL A 387 -12.11 9.45 -13.17
N ARG A 388 -11.46 8.30 -13.18
CA ARG A 388 -10.75 7.73 -12.03
C ARG A 388 -9.34 7.34 -12.41
N PRO A 389 -8.44 8.30 -12.58
CA PRO A 389 -7.06 8.01 -12.90
C PRO A 389 -6.31 7.54 -11.65
N ARG A 390 -5.19 6.86 -11.88
CA ARG A 390 -4.09 6.78 -10.92
C ARG A 390 -3.02 7.82 -11.23
N PHE A 391 -2.26 8.18 -10.22
CA PHE A 391 -1.08 9.02 -10.34
C PHE A 391 -0.07 8.63 -9.25
N ILE A 392 1.18 9.06 -9.40
CA ILE A 392 2.26 8.73 -8.49
C ILE A 392 2.74 10.00 -7.79
N ILE A 393 2.93 9.90 -6.47
CA ILE A 393 3.58 10.93 -5.65
C ILE A 393 4.82 10.33 -4.96
N ALA A 394 5.90 11.14 -4.91
CA ALA A 394 7.17 10.76 -4.27
C ALA A 394 7.95 11.98 -3.77
#